data_1ad16aa30fbe86428fa4ca9b0eb1e045
#
_entry.id   1ad16aa30fbe86428fa4ca9b0eb1e045
#
_cell.length_a   1.000
_cell.length_b   1.000
_cell.length_c   1.000
_cell.angle_alpha   90.00
_cell.angle_beta   90.00
_cell.angle_gamma   90.00
#
_symmetry.space_group_name_H-M   'P 1'
#
loop_
_entity.id
_entity.type
_entity.pdbx_description
1 polymer ?
#
loop_
_entity_poly.entity_id
_entity_poly.type
_entity_poly.pdbx_seq_one_letter_code
_entity_poly.pdbx_strand_id
1 'polypeptide(L)'
;SNRNAESEPEQVIRVNPINTAEGMKDLLVLLKCKKPPASIMFPKINNPEEVALVDDLFEDFEVPTRIQIIIETNHGLEAAFEIAQRSNRTDALFFGGVDMAAELRCSLDWDALAYGRSRVVHAAAAAELDVLDVPFLDLSDLKGLKHEALKAKALGFTGKGAIHPSQIAIINQVFMPSKEELNYAQKIINEFERASTGLIVIDGKLIEKPVLRRMYRILASASK
;
A
#
# COMPACT_ATOMS: atom_id res chain seq x y z
N SER A 1 20.68 5.34 -25.48
CA SER A 1 20.65 6.56 -24.70
C SER A 1 19.32 7.29 -24.86
N ASN A 2 18.29 6.89 -24.24
CA ASN A 2 17.08 7.69 -23.95
C ASN A 2 16.47 7.10 -22.67
N ARG A 3 16.94 7.57 -21.54
CA ARG A 3 16.36 7.28 -20.23
C ARG A 3 15.83 8.60 -19.70
N ASN A 4 14.61 8.95 -20.07
CA ASN A 4 13.74 9.92 -19.41
C ASN A 4 12.34 9.82 -20.06
N ALA A 5 11.80 8.60 -20.16
CA ALA A 5 10.37 8.45 -20.16
C ALA A 5 9.99 8.37 -18.68
N GLU A 6 9.56 9.47 -18.09
CA GLU A 6 8.75 9.46 -16.87
C GLU A 6 7.58 8.53 -17.20
N SER A 7 7.51 7.38 -16.54
CA SER A 7 6.39 6.47 -16.74
C SER A 7 5.13 7.23 -16.34
N GLU A 8 4.14 7.27 -17.24
CA GLU A 8 2.85 7.87 -16.91
C GLU A 8 2.32 7.22 -15.61
N PRO A 9 1.73 8.01 -14.71
CA PRO A 9 1.17 7.48 -13.47
C PRO A 9 0.08 6.46 -13.78
N GLU A 10 0.05 5.38 -13.02
CA GLU A 10 -0.97 4.36 -13.13
C GLU A 10 -2.36 4.95 -12.89
N GLN A 11 -3.29 4.65 -13.78
CA GLN A 11 -4.69 5.05 -13.64
C GLN A 11 -5.46 4.00 -12.84
N VAL A 12 -5.96 4.43 -11.69
CA VAL A 12 -6.79 3.62 -10.80
C VAL A 12 -8.19 4.21 -10.73
N ILE A 13 -9.22 3.39 -10.92
CA ILE A 13 -10.62 3.80 -10.77
C ILE A 13 -11.16 3.24 -9.46
N ARG A 14 -11.66 4.12 -8.57
CA ARG A 14 -12.41 3.70 -7.40
C ARG A 14 -13.88 3.57 -7.76
N VAL A 15 -14.46 2.41 -7.47
CA VAL A 15 -15.87 2.08 -7.67
C VAL A 15 -16.68 2.24 -6.39
N ASN A 16 -18.01 2.08 -6.48
CA ASN A 16 -18.87 1.98 -5.31
C ASN A 16 -18.70 0.61 -4.62
N PRO A 17 -19.09 0.48 -3.32
CA PRO A 17 -18.99 -0.79 -2.61
C PRO A 17 -19.74 -1.91 -3.36
N ILE A 18 -19.07 -3.03 -3.54
CA ILE A 18 -19.57 -4.15 -4.39
C ILE A 18 -20.86 -4.76 -3.86
N ASN A 19 -21.15 -4.64 -2.58
CA ASN A 19 -22.38 -5.11 -1.94
C ASN A 19 -23.55 -4.11 -2.07
N THR A 20 -23.44 -3.10 -2.94
CA THR A 20 -24.50 -2.13 -3.28
C THR A 20 -24.96 -2.27 -4.71
N ALA A 21 -26.16 -1.78 -5.02
CA ALA A 21 -26.70 -1.78 -6.38
C ALA A 21 -25.82 -0.95 -7.34
N GLU A 22 -25.26 0.15 -6.84
CA GLU A 22 -24.35 1.03 -7.59
C GLU A 22 -23.02 0.33 -7.88
N GLY A 23 -22.43 -0.34 -6.89
CA GLY A 23 -21.18 -1.10 -7.08
C GLY A 23 -21.33 -2.26 -8.05
N MET A 24 -22.46 -2.97 -8.00
CA MET A 24 -22.76 -4.01 -8.97
C MET A 24 -22.92 -3.45 -10.40
N LYS A 25 -23.51 -2.26 -10.56
CA LYS A 25 -23.60 -1.59 -11.87
C LYS A 25 -22.22 -1.17 -12.38
N ASP A 26 -21.39 -0.61 -11.50
CA ASP A 26 -20.01 -0.22 -11.83
C ASP A 26 -19.22 -1.45 -12.31
N LEU A 27 -19.32 -2.57 -11.59
CA LEU A 27 -18.65 -3.82 -11.97
C LEU A 27 -19.11 -4.32 -13.35
N LEU A 28 -20.42 -4.33 -13.61
CA LEU A 28 -20.95 -4.75 -14.92
C LEU A 28 -20.48 -3.87 -16.09
N VAL A 29 -20.26 -2.57 -15.85
CA VAL A 29 -19.68 -1.65 -16.83
C VAL A 29 -18.21 -1.98 -17.09
N LEU A 30 -17.45 -2.24 -16.02
CA LEU A 30 -16.03 -2.59 -16.10
C LEU A 30 -15.80 -3.90 -16.87
N LEU A 31 -16.60 -4.94 -16.60
CA LEU A 31 -16.52 -6.23 -17.30
C LEU A 31 -16.73 -6.12 -18.81
N LYS A 32 -17.41 -5.07 -19.28
CA LYS A 32 -17.67 -4.82 -20.70
C LYS A 32 -16.75 -3.75 -21.29
N CYS A 33 -15.82 -3.22 -20.51
CA CYS A 33 -14.94 -2.14 -20.94
C CYS A 33 -13.87 -2.67 -21.92
N LYS A 34 -13.80 -2.09 -23.12
CA LYS A 34 -12.81 -2.49 -24.14
C LYS A 34 -11.37 -2.11 -23.77
N LYS A 35 -11.20 -1.11 -22.91
CA LYS A 35 -9.92 -0.64 -22.40
C LYS A 35 -10.04 -0.45 -20.89
N PRO A 36 -10.02 -1.53 -20.12
CA PRO A 36 -10.15 -1.44 -18.67
C PRO A 36 -8.94 -0.67 -18.07
N PRO A 37 -9.11 -0.04 -16.90
CA PRO A 37 -8.01 0.61 -16.20
C PRO A 37 -6.98 -0.41 -15.75
N ALA A 38 -5.76 0.05 -15.45
CA ALA A 38 -4.69 -0.82 -14.94
C ALA A 38 -5.07 -1.46 -13.60
N SER A 39 -5.74 -0.70 -12.72
CA SER A 39 -6.22 -1.19 -11.43
C SER A 39 -7.59 -0.61 -11.08
N ILE A 40 -8.35 -1.36 -10.28
CA ILE A 40 -9.62 -0.92 -9.71
C ILE A 40 -9.53 -1.00 -8.19
N MET A 41 -9.98 0.07 -7.55
CA MET A 41 -10.00 0.19 -6.10
C MET A 41 -11.42 -0.08 -5.56
N PHE A 42 -11.53 -1.11 -4.72
CA PHE A 42 -12.78 -1.54 -4.11
C PHE A 42 -12.86 -1.05 -2.66
N PRO A 43 -13.80 -0.15 -2.33
CA PRO A 43 -14.04 0.28 -0.96
C PRO A 43 -14.88 -0.73 -0.19
N LYS A 44 -14.81 -0.67 1.14
CA LYS A 44 -15.70 -1.37 2.08
C LYS A 44 -15.77 -2.89 1.86
N ILE A 45 -14.66 -3.50 1.46
CA ILE A 45 -14.55 -4.96 1.42
C ILE A 45 -14.59 -5.49 2.86
N ASN A 46 -15.48 -6.45 3.12
CA ASN A 46 -15.75 -6.98 4.45
C ASN A 46 -15.22 -8.41 4.67
N ASN A 47 -15.06 -9.16 3.59
CA ASN A 47 -14.66 -10.57 3.67
C ASN A 47 -13.91 -11.00 2.39
N PRO A 48 -13.15 -12.10 2.43
CA PRO A 48 -12.41 -12.58 1.27
C PRO A 48 -13.29 -13.09 0.13
N GLU A 49 -14.55 -13.48 0.39
CA GLU A 49 -15.49 -13.95 -0.64
C GLU A 49 -15.87 -12.83 -1.60
N GLU A 50 -15.93 -11.58 -1.14
CA GLU A 50 -16.16 -10.41 -1.99
C GLU A 50 -14.99 -10.21 -2.98
N VAL A 51 -13.77 -10.46 -2.55
CA VAL A 51 -12.58 -10.43 -3.42
C VAL A 51 -12.60 -11.59 -4.42
N ALA A 52 -12.98 -12.79 -3.93
CA ALA A 52 -13.14 -13.96 -4.79
C ALA A 52 -14.13 -13.72 -5.94
N LEU A 53 -15.28 -13.16 -5.62
CA LEU A 53 -16.31 -12.85 -6.62
C LEU A 53 -15.79 -11.92 -7.72
N VAL A 54 -15.01 -10.89 -7.34
CA VAL A 54 -14.42 -9.96 -8.31
C VAL A 54 -13.38 -10.68 -9.17
N ASP A 55 -12.52 -11.50 -8.55
CA ASP A 55 -11.45 -12.23 -9.22
C ASP A 55 -12.02 -13.22 -10.25
N ASP A 56 -13.01 -14.03 -9.85
CA ASP A 56 -13.70 -14.99 -10.70
C ASP A 56 -14.37 -14.29 -11.90
N LEU A 57 -15.05 -13.15 -11.67
CA LEU A 57 -15.64 -12.37 -12.74
C LEU A 57 -14.60 -11.77 -13.69
N PHE A 58 -13.45 -11.31 -13.17
CA PHE A 58 -12.37 -10.78 -14.01
C PHE A 58 -11.72 -11.90 -14.83
N GLU A 59 -11.65 -13.11 -14.32
CA GLU A 59 -11.20 -14.28 -15.06
C GLU A 59 -12.19 -14.69 -16.16
N ASP A 60 -13.47 -14.84 -15.83
CA ASP A 60 -14.54 -15.21 -16.77
C ASP A 60 -14.67 -14.25 -17.95
N PHE A 61 -14.45 -12.95 -17.71
CA PHE A 61 -14.55 -11.90 -18.73
C PHE A 61 -13.18 -11.50 -19.33
N GLU A 62 -12.10 -12.20 -18.97
CA GLU A 62 -10.74 -11.94 -19.45
C GLU A 62 -10.27 -10.49 -19.19
N VAL A 63 -10.68 -9.90 -18.05
CA VAL A 63 -10.30 -8.53 -17.65
C VAL A 63 -8.91 -8.56 -17.00
N PRO A 64 -7.86 -7.92 -17.59
CA PRO A 64 -6.49 -8.00 -17.08
C PRO A 64 -6.19 -6.99 -15.96
N THR A 65 -7.21 -6.48 -15.30
CA THR A 65 -7.11 -5.42 -14.29
C THR A 65 -6.68 -5.97 -12.93
N ARG A 66 -5.85 -5.20 -12.20
CA ARG A 66 -5.46 -5.49 -10.82
C ARG A 66 -6.50 -4.99 -9.83
N ILE A 67 -6.42 -5.51 -8.61
CA ILE A 67 -7.35 -5.21 -7.52
C ILE A 67 -6.62 -4.44 -6.44
N GLN A 68 -7.16 -3.29 -6.04
CA GLN A 68 -6.75 -2.55 -4.85
C GLN A 68 -7.92 -2.53 -3.86
N ILE A 69 -7.63 -2.71 -2.58
CA ILE A 69 -8.67 -2.91 -1.57
C ILE A 69 -8.54 -1.87 -0.47
N ILE A 70 -9.66 -1.19 -0.15
CA ILE A 70 -9.71 -0.29 1.02
C ILE A 70 -10.27 -1.05 2.21
N ILE A 71 -9.47 -1.19 3.25
CA ILE A 71 -9.86 -1.72 4.55
C ILE A 71 -10.33 -0.55 5.41
N GLU A 72 -11.64 -0.42 5.58
CA GLU A 72 -12.27 0.74 6.22
C GLU A 72 -13.53 0.41 7.04
N THR A 73 -13.79 -0.90 7.24
CA THR A 73 -14.88 -1.39 8.07
C THR A 73 -14.35 -2.33 9.16
N ASN A 74 -15.10 -2.51 10.25
CA ASN A 74 -14.73 -3.43 11.33
C ASN A 74 -14.59 -4.86 10.83
N HIS A 75 -15.50 -5.33 9.98
CA HIS A 75 -15.44 -6.67 9.40
C HIS A 75 -14.24 -6.83 8.47
N GLY A 76 -14.01 -5.85 7.59
CA GLY A 76 -12.84 -5.84 6.71
C GLY A 76 -11.52 -5.80 7.48
N LEU A 77 -11.45 -5.06 8.58
CA LEU A 77 -10.28 -5.03 9.45
C LEU A 77 -10.01 -6.39 10.10
N GLU A 78 -11.06 -7.05 10.59
CA GLU A 78 -10.94 -8.38 11.20
C GLU A 78 -10.47 -9.42 10.17
N ALA A 79 -11.00 -9.39 8.96
CA ALA A 79 -10.67 -10.30 7.86
C ALA A 79 -9.50 -9.82 6.97
N ALA A 80 -8.76 -8.77 7.36
CA ALA A 80 -7.77 -8.14 6.49
C ALA A 80 -6.67 -9.10 6.01
N PHE A 81 -6.30 -10.06 6.85
CA PHE A 81 -5.26 -11.05 6.53
C PHE A 81 -5.73 -12.02 5.43
N GLU A 82 -6.94 -12.51 5.51
CA GLU A 82 -7.56 -13.41 4.53
C GLU A 82 -7.89 -12.65 3.23
N ILE A 83 -8.40 -11.42 3.35
CA ILE A 83 -8.68 -10.53 2.23
C ILE A 83 -7.41 -10.29 1.40
N ALA A 84 -6.28 -9.97 2.06
CA ALA A 84 -5.01 -9.67 1.39
C ALA A 84 -4.49 -10.82 0.52
N GLN A 85 -4.77 -12.06 0.91
CA GLN A 85 -4.24 -13.28 0.28
C GLN A 85 -5.21 -13.94 -0.71
N ARG A 86 -6.43 -13.37 -0.86
CA ARG A 86 -7.51 -14.08 -1.55
C ARG A 86 -7.33 -14.14 -3.07
N SER A 87 -6.68 -13.15 -3.67
CA SER A 87 -6.45 -13.09 -5.12
C SER A 87 -5.03 -12.66 -5.46
N ASN A 88 -4.43 -13.32 -6.43
CA ASN A 88 -3.14 -12.93 -7.00
C ASN A 88 -3.20 -11.62 -7.82
N ARG A 89 -4.40 -11.11 -8.12
CA ARG A 89 -4.61 -9.81 -8.75
C ARG A 89 -4.55 -8.65 -7.77
N THR A 90 -4.63 -8.93 -6.46
CA THR A 90 -4.49 -7.90 -5.44
C THR A 90 -3.04 -7.42 -5.41
N ASP A 91 -2.83 -6.10 -5.54
CA ASP A 91 -1.49 -5.49 -5.51
C ASP A 91 -1.31 -4.45 -4.41
N ALA A 92 -2.40 -3.92 -3.85
CA ALA A 92 -2.31 -2.96 -2.75
C ALA A 92 -3.50 -3.03 -1.78
N LEU A 93 -3.22 -2.76 -0.51
CA LEU A 93 -4.20 -2.42 0.50
C LEU A 93 -4.14 -0.92 0.82
N PHE A 94 -5.29 -0.32 1.07
CA PHE A 94 -5.44 1.03 1.61
C PHE A 94 -6.06 0.99 2.99
N PHE A 95 -5.52 1.78 3.90
CA PHE A 95 -6.17 2.02 5.18
C PHE A 95 -7.13 3.20 5.06
N GLY A 96 -8.43 2.93 5.06
CA GLY A 96 -9.50 3.94 4.98
C GLY A 96 -9.84 4.54 6.35
N GLY A 97 -8.90 5.29 6.93
CA GLY A 97 -8.95 5.74 8.32
C GLY A 97 -10.17 6.59 8.69
N VAL A 98 -10.76 7.33 7.75
CA VAL A 98 -11.94 8.17 8.02
C VAL A 98 -13.18 7.31 8.33
N ASP A 99 -13.50 6.38 7.42
CA ASP A 99 -14.60 5.44 7.63
C ASP A 99 -14.31 4.51 8.82
N MET A 100 -13.05 4.07 8.97
CA MET A 100 -12.62 3.26 10.12
C MET A 100 -12.84 3.97 11.45
N ALA A 101 -12.51 5.26 11.55
CA ALA A 101 -12.75 6.03 12.79
C ALA A 101 -14.25 6.11 13.12
N ALA A 102 -15.09 6.29 12.12
CA ALA A 102 -16.54 6.27 12.29
C ALA A 102 -17.04 4.90 12.76
N GLU A 103 -16.57 3.81 12.17
CA GLU A 103 -16.88 2.43 12.56
C GLU A 103 -16.44 2.12 14.00
N LEU A 104 -15.23 2.55 14.37
CA LEU A 104 -14.66 2.37 15.71
C LEU A 104 -15.21 3.36 16.74
N ARG A 105 -15.95 4.40 16.31
CA ARG A 105 -16.45 5.49 17.15
C ARG A 105 -15.34 6.23 17.89
N CYS A 106 -14.19 6.42 17.21
CA CYS A 106 -13.03 7.10 17.77
C CYS A 106 -12.67 8.35 16.96
N SER A 107 -11.69 9.12 17.46
CA SER A 107 -11.14 10.25 16.72
C SER A 107 -10.24 9.78 15.57
N LEU A 108 -9.93 10.70 14.65
CA LEU A 108 -8.99 10.45 13.53
C LEU A 108 -7.52 10.49 13.96
N ASP A 109 -7.26 10.64 15.26
CA ASP A 109 -5.91 10.73 15.77
C ASP A 109 -5.09 9.47 15.48
N TRP A 110 -3.79 9.66 15.36
CA TRP A 110 -2.87 8.58 15.09
C TRP A 110 -3.01 7.41 16.08
N ASP A 111 -3.05 7.73 17.38
CA ASP A 111 -3.03 6.72 18.44
C ASP A 111 -4.35 5.93 18.51
N ALA A 112 -5.49 6.60 18.26
CA ALA A 112 -6.80 5.96 18.19
C ALA A 112 -6.90 4.93 17.05
N LEU A 113 -6.21 5.18 15.94
CA LEU A 113 -6.22 4.34 14.76
C LEU A 113 -4.97 3.44 14.61
N ALA A 114 -4.05 3.46 15.59
CA ALA A 114 -2.79 2.73 15.51
C ALA A 114 -2.97 1.22 15.34
N TYR A 115 -3.94 0.62 16.04
CA TYR A 115 -4.28 -0.79 15.90
C TYR A 115 -4.73 -1.14 14.48
N GLY A 116 -5.68 -0.37 13.92
CA GLY A 116 -6.19 -0.61 12.56
C GLY A 116 -5.08 -0.49 11.52
N ARG A 117 -4.25 0.56 11.61
CA ARG A 117 -3.08 0.73 10.75
C ARG A 117 -2.12 -0.46 10.83
N SER A 118 -1.77 -0.88 12.05
CA SER A 118 -0.83 -2.00 12.27
C SER A 118 -1.37 -3.31 11.70
N ARG A 119 -2.67 -3.56 11.83
CA ARG A 119 -3.32 -4.76 11.33
C ARG A 119 -3.33 -4.81 9.80
N VAL A 120 -3.62 -3.68 9.13
CA VAL A 120 -3.59 -3.59 7.66
C VAL A 120 -2.16 -3.75 7.13
N VAL A 121 -1.17 -3.11 7.77
CA VAL A 121 0.25 -3.30 7.43
C VAL A 121 0.68 -4.76 7.60
N HIS A 122 0.26 -5.43 8.68
CA HIS A 122 0.56 -6.84 8.90
C HIS A 122 -0.05 -7.73 7.79
N ALA A 123 -1.30 -7.49 7.42
CA ALA A 123 -1.98 -8.22 6.36
C ALA A 123 -1.29 -8.04 4.99
N ALA A 124 -0.98 -6.79 4.61
CA ALA A 124 -0.28 -6.49 3.37
C ALA A 124 1.12 -7.11 3.33
N ALA A 125 1.87 -7.04 4.43
CA ALA A 125 3.21 -7.62 4.52
C ALA A 125 3.21 -9.15 4.37
N ALA A 126 2.18 -9.84 4.87
CA ALA A 126 2.03 -11.29 4.75
C ALA A 126 1.74 -11.73 3.31
N ALA A 127 1.07 -10.90 2.53
CA ALA A 127 0.73 -11.13 1.14
C ALA A 127 1.71 -10.45 0.15
N GLU A 128 2.76 -9.80 0.65
CA GLU A 128 3.76 -9.07 -0.15
C GLU A 128 3.17 -7.91 -0.98
N LEU A 129 2.09 -7.30 -0.50
CA LEU A 129 1.38 -6.20 -1.15
C LEU A 129 1.96 -4.84 -0.77
N ASP A 130 1.77 -3.85 -1.65
CA ASP A 130 1.92 -2.44 -1.27
C ASP A 130 0.80 -2.06 -0.28
N VAL A 131 1.09 -1.10 0.61
CA VAL A 131 0.10 -0.63 1.59
C VAL A 131 0.16 0.89 1.75
N LEU A 132 -1.01 1.54 1.59
CA LEU A 132 -1.12 2.99 1.61
C LEU A 132 -1.94 3.44 2.82
N ASP A 133 -1.41 4.45 3.51
CA ASP A 133 -2.10 5.08 4.64
C ASP A 133 -3.17 6.07 4.17
N VAL A 134 -4.13 6.36 5.05
CA VAL A 134 -5.20 7.33 4.85
C VAL A 134 -4.66 8.72 4.48
N PRO A 135 -5.34 9.49 3.61
CA PRO A 135 -4.97 10.88 3.34
C PRO A 135 -4.94 11.75 4.60
N PHE A 136 -4.05 12.74 4.60
CA PHE A 136 -4.03 13.79 5.62
C PHE A 136 -5.02 14.89 5.26
N LEU A 137 -5.99 15.17 6.14
CA LEU A 137 -7.15 16.00 5.79
C LEU A 137 -6.91 17.52 5.91
N ASP A 138 -5.99 17.95 6.78
CA ASP A 138 -5.67 19.37 6.91
C ASP A 138 -4.72 19.83 5.80
N LEU A 139 -5.28 20.46 4.77
CA LEU A 139 -4.52 20.94 3.61
C LEU A 139 -3.58 22.10 3.94
N SER A 140 -3.77 22.78 5.07
CA SER A 140 -2.95 23.89 5.52
C SER A 140 -1.75 23.47 6.35
N ASP A 141 -1.79 22.30 6.98
CA ASP A 141 -0.72 21.78 7.84
C ASP A 141 0.20 20.78 7.11
N LEU A 142 1.05 21.31 6.25
CA LEU A 142 2.06 20.51 5.53
C LEU A 142 3.14 19.92 6.47
N LYS A 143 3.35 20.51 7.66
CA LYS A 143 4.27 19.94 8.66
C LYS A 143 3.67 18.73 9.34
N GLY A 144 2.40 18.80 9.70
CA GLY A 144 1.64 17.67 10.23
C GLY A 144 1.58 16.51 9.23
N LEU A 145 1.30 16.81 7.95
CA LEU A 145 1.36 15.82 6.87
C LEU A 145 2.71 15.09 6.85
N LYS A 146 3.84 15.84 6.86
CA LYS A 146 5.18 15.24 6.85
C LYS A 146 5.42 14.37 8.08
N HIS A 147 5.01 14.85 9.24
CA HIS A 147 5.17 14.11 10.50
C HIS A 147 4.38 12.79 10.47
N GLU A 148 3.10 12.84 10.07
CA GLU A 148 2.27 11.63 9.97
C GLU A 148 2.78 10.66 8.91
N ALA A 149 3.21 11.15 7.74
CA ALA A 149 3.81 10.32 6.70
C ALA A 149 5.08 9.58 7.18
N LEU A 150 5.93 10.24 7.97
CA LEU A 150 7.09 9.60 8.59
C LEU A 150 6.71 8.50 9.59
N LYS A 151 5.66 8.73 10.39
CA LYS A 151 5.10 7.70 11.30
C LYS A 151 4.56 6.50 10.50
N ALA A 152 3.84 6.77 9.42
CA ALA A 152 3.30 5.73 8.54
C ALA A 152 4.42 4.90 7.89
N LYS A 153 5.47 5.54 7.32
CA LYS A 153 6.65 4.86 6.79
C LYS A 153 7.33 3.99 7.86
N ALA A 154 7.48 4.53 9.08
CA ALA A 154 8.09 3.79 10.18
C ALA A 154 7.26 2.58 10.62
N LEU A 155 5.93 2.64 10.51
CA LEU A 155 5.02 1.53 10.82
C LEU A 155 5.06 0.43 9.73
N GLY A 156 5.46 0.77 8.50
CA GLY A 156 5.58 -0.19 7.40
C GLY A 156 4.70 0.11 6.19
N PHE A 157 4.01 1.24 6.16
CA PHE A 157 3.33 1.69 4.94
C PHE A 157 4.34 1.96 3.82
N THR A 158 3.94 1.66 2.58
CA THR A 158 4.74 1.89 1.37
C THR A 158 4.38 3.20 0.68
N GLY A 159 3.26 3.82 1.08
CA GLY A 159 2.77 5.08 0.55
C GLY A 159 1.69 5.70 1.43
N LYS A 160 1.17 6.83 0.98
CA LYS A 160 0.07 7.56 1.64
C LYS A 160 -0.82 8.21 0.59
N GLY A 161 -2.13 8.16 0.79
CA GLY A 161 -3.08 8.86 -0.06
C GLY A 161 -2.85 10.37 -0.06
N ALA A 162 -3.02 11.02 -1.22
CA ALA A 162 -3.05 12.48 -1.37
C ALA A 162 -4.42 12.89 -1.88
N ILE A 163 -4.99 13.93 -1.29
CA ILE A 163 -6.27 14.52 -1.70
C ILE A 163 -6.09 15.92 -2.32
N HIS A 164 -4.85 16.42 -2.36
CA HIS A 164 -4.53 17.68 -2.98
C HIS A 164 -3.11 17.66 -3.58
N PRO A 165 -2.86 18.30 -4.75
CA PRO A 165 -1.55 18.29 -5.39
C PRO A 165 -0.40 18.80 -4.51
N SER A 166 -0.64 19.76 -3.59
CA SER A 166 0.39 20.27 -2.67
C SER A 166 0.97 19.20 -1.73
N GLN A 167 0.28 18.08 -1.53
CA GLN A 167 0.72 16.99 -0.67
C GLN A 167 1.70 16.05 -1.36
N ILE A 168 1.64 15.96 -2.70
CA ILE A 168 2.36 14.94 -3.50
C ILE A 168 3.87 15.02 -3.27
N ALA A 169 4.46 16.20 -3.36
CA ALA A 169 5.91 16.37 -3.22
C ALA A 169 6.41 15.93 -1.84
N ILE A 170 5.64 16.21 -0.77
CA ILE A 170 6.00 15.85 0.59
C ILE A 170 5.88 14.33 0.79
N ILE A 171 4.80 13.73 0.30
CA ILE A 171 4.59 12.29 0.40
C ILE A 171 5.70 11.56 -0.34
N ASN A 172 5.99 11.93 -1.58
CA ASN A 172 7.07 11.35 -2.36
C ASN A 172 8.42 11.51 -1.66
N GLN A 173 8.73 12.70 -1.13
CA GLN A 173 9.98 12.92 -0.37
C GLN A 173 10.12 11.97 0.83
N VAL A 174 9.02 11.65 1.51
CA VAL A 174 9.04 10.75 2.67
C VAL A 174 9.19 9.28 2.24
N PHE A 175 8.40 8.82 1.26
CA PHE A 175 8.34 7.40 0.92
C PHE A 175 9.44 6.96 -0.03
N MET A 176 9.94 7.83 -0.91
CA MET A 176 11.11 7.50 -1.73
C MET A 176 12.36 7.36 -0.86
N PRO A 177 13.21 6.36 -1.14
CA PRO A 177 14.47 6.23 -0.42
C PRO A 177 15.42 7.39 -0.78
N SER A 178 16.09 7.93 0.22
CA SER A 178 17.13 8.93 0.00
C SER A 178 18.38 8.31 -0.63
N LYS A 179 19.23 9.14 -1.24
CA LYS A 179 20.53 8.67 -1.77
C LYS A 179 21.39 8.03 -0.68
N GLU A 180 21.32 8.55 0.52
CA GLU A 180 22.04 8.03 1.69
C GLU A 180 21.50 6.65 2.09
N GLU A 181 20.17 6.48 2.11
CA GLU A 181 19.53 5.17 2.37
C GLU A 181 19.91 4.13 1.31
N LEU A 182 19.93 4.53 0.03
CA LEU A 182 20.34 3.65 -1.07
C LEU A 182 21.82 3.26 -0.98
N ASN A 183 22.70 4.22 -0.75
CA ASN A 183 24.12 3.97 -0.59
C ASN A 183 24.41 3.06 0.62
N TYR A 184 23.71 3.31 1.73
CA TYR A 184 23.84 2.49 2.93
C TYR A 184 23.34 1.05 2.67
N ALA A 185 22.19 0.90 2.01
CA ALA A 185 21.67 -0.41 1.66
C ALA A 185 22.64 -1.19 0.74
N GLN A 186 23.19 -0.55 -0.27
CA GLN A 186 24.17 -1.17 -1.16
C GLN A 186 25.47 -1.56 -0.42
N LYS A 187 25.96 -0.69 0.47
CA LYS A 187 27.13 -0.99 1.32
C LYS A 187 26.89 -2.26 2.14
N ILE A 188 25.76 -2.31 2.87
CA ILE A 188 25.40 -3.44 3.73
C ILE A 188 25.32 -4.75 2.93
N ILE A 189 24.65 -4.74 1.77
CA ILE A 189 24.53 -5.92 0.91
C ILE A 189 25.91 -6.39 0.45
N ASN A 190 26.73 -5.50 -0.09
CA ASN A 190 28.06 -5.86 -0.61
C ASN A 190 28.98 -6.44 0.48
N GLU A 191 28.95 -5.88 1.69
CA GLU A 191 29.76 -6.38 2.81
C GLU A 191 29.25 -7.71 3.34
N PHE A 192 27.92 -7.89 3.40
CA PHE A 192 27.31 -9.14 3.82
C PHE A 192 27.60 -10.30 2.84
N GLU A 193 27.53 -10.04 1.52
CA GLU A 193 27.80 -11.03 0.49
C GLU A 193 29.29 -11.46 0.43
N ARG A 194 30.20 -10.56 0.83
CA ARG A 194 31.64 -10.88 0.95
C ARG A 194 31.97 -11.69 2.20
N ALA A 195 31.11 -11.65 3.21
CA ALA A 195 31.31 -12.36 4.44
C ALA A 195 30.88 -13.83 4.29
N SER A 196 31.71 -14.76 4.67
CA SER A 196 31.39 -16.20 4.70
C SER A 196 30.50 -16.61 5.89
N THR A 197 30.15 -15.67 6.74
CA THR A 197 29.36 -15.86 7.97
C THR A 197 27.95 -15.31 7.79
N GLY A 198 26.95 -15.95 8.36
CA GLY A 198 25.55 -15.51 8.29
C GLY A 198 25.21 -14.26 9.10
N LEU A 199 26.22 -13.61 9.69
CA LEU A 199 26.08 -12.36 10.45
C LEU A 199 27.41 -11.57 10.39
N ILE A 200 27.31 -10.23 10.36
CA ILE A 200 28.47 -9.31 10.36
C ILE A 200 28.18 -8.10 11.24
N VAL A 201 29.24 -7.37 11.59
CA VAL A 201 29.10 -6.09 12.31
C VAL A 201 29.60 -4.98 11.40
N ILE A 202 28.73 -4.00 11.10
CA ILE A 202 29.04 -2.82 10.29
C ILE A 202 28.66 -1.58 11.08
N ASP A 203 29.60 -0.63 11.20
CA ASP A 203 29.40 0.62 11.93
C ASP A 203 28.84 0.40 13.35
N GLY A 204 29.31 -0.67 14.04
CA GLY A 204 28.88 -1.05 15.41
C GLY A 204 27.48 -1.71 15.47
N LYS A 205 26.84 -1.99 14.36
CA LYS A 205 25.53 -2.63 14.29
C LYS A 205 25.64 -4.06 13.79
N LEU A 206 24.92 -4.97 14.46
CA LEU A 206 24.78 -6.35 14.03
C LEU A 206 23.86 -6.41 12.80
N ILE A 207 24.35 -7.02 11.72
CA ILE A 207 23.61 -7.24 10.47
C ILE A 207 23.40 -8.73 10.28
N GLU A 208 22.15 -9.12 10.27
CA GLU A 208 21.67 -10.48 10.06
C GLU A 208 20.74 -10.53 8.82
N LYS A 209 20.33 -11.72 8.40
CA LYS A 209 19.43 -11.92 7.25
C LYS A 209 18.17 -11.05 7.26
N PRO A 210 17.45 -10.81 8.39
CA PRO A 210 16.30 -9.91 8.42
C PRO A 210 16.66 -8.46 8.03
N VAL A 211 17.81 -7.96 8.49
CA VAL A 211 18.30 -6.62 8.13
C VAL A 211 18.63 -6.56 6.63
N LEU A 212 19.27 -7.60 6.12
CA LEU A 212 19.61 -7.72 4.70
C LEU A 212 18.35 -7.69 3.81
N ARG A 213 17.27 -8.40 4.18
CA ARG A 213 15.98 -8.34 3.46
C ARG A 213 15.44 -6.92 3.38
N ARG A 214 15.57 -6.13 4.45
CA ARG A 214 15.18 -4.72 4.44
C ARG A 214 16.02 -3.90 3.46
N MET A 215 17.32 -4.15 3.37
CA MET A 215 18.21 -3.44 2.43
C MET A 215 17.82 -3.74 0.97
N TYR A 216 17.52 -4.98 0.63
CA TYR A 216 17.02 -5.33 -0.70
C TYR A 216 15.69 -4.64 -1.04
N ARG A 217 14.76 -4.52 -0.08
CA ARG A 217 13.50 -3.78 -0.31
C ARG A 217 13.74 -2.29 -0.58
N ILE A 218 14.68 -1.66 0.12
CA ILE A 218 15.07 -0.26 -0.11
C ILE A 218 15.58 -0.08 -1.55
N LEU A 219 16.45 -0.97 -2.04
CA LEU A 219 16.95 -0.89 -3.41
C LEU A 219 15.84 -1.14 -4.45
N ALA A 220 14.98 -2.11 -4.21
CA ALA A 220 13.86 -2.43 -5.10
C ALA A 220 12.86 -1.27 -5.21
N SER A 221 12.61 -0.52 -4.13
CA SER A 221 11.69 0.63 -4.15
C SER A 221 12.23 1.85 -4.92
N ALA A 222 13.52 1.92 -5.20
CA ALA A 222 14.11 2.98 -6.03
C ALA A 222 14.02 2.68 -7.54
N SER A 223 13.64 1.47 -7.91
CA SER A 223 13.56 1.01 -9.31
C SER A 223 12.13 1.06 -9.87
N LYS A 224 11.16 1.37 -9.00
CA LYS A 224 9.76 1.64 -9.35
C LYS A 224 9.56 3.14 -9.58
#